data_ae3905ecaed3abce8678e4b6b0c95516
#
_entry.id   ae3905ecaed3abce8678e4b6b0c95516
#
_cell.length_a   1.000
_cell.length_b   1.000
_cell.length_c   1.000
_cell.angle_alpha   90.00
_cell.angle_beta   90.00
_cell.angle_gamma   90.00
#
_symmetry.space_group_name_H-M   'P 1'
#
loop_
_entity.id
_entity.type
_entity.pdbx_description
1 polymer ?
#
loop_
_entity_poly.entity_id
_entity_poly.type
_entity_poly.pdbx_seq_one_letter_code
_entity_poly.pdbx_strand_id
1 'polypeptide(L)'
;AFNMELIFPITAVPAGKRRGGHAHRTCMEAVFAAKGSFDIMIDDGKRSITTHISEKGQGIIVPAGAWCELFNFTADCVCMVAASQSYDPDGYAKSYEEYLRLRREGKF
;
A
#
# COMPACT_ATOMS: atom_id res chain seq x y z
N ALA A 1 -10.99 -11.42 -10.86
CA ALA A 1 -11.36 -10.04 -11.18
C ALA A 1 -11.21 -9.15 -9.95
N PHE A 2 -10.80 -7.92 -10.14
CA PHE A 2 -10.64 -6.95 -9.06
C PHE A 2 -11.86 -6.02 -9.07
N ASN A 3 -12.70 -6.13 -8.04
CA ASN A 3 -13.82 -5.21 -7.86
C ASN A 3 -13.36 -4.05 -6.98
N MET A 4 -13.43 -2.85 -7.52
CA MET A 4 -13.01 -1.64 -6.81
C MET A 4 -14.21 -1.03 -6.10
N GLU A 5 -14.11 -0.86 -4.78
CA GLU A 5 -15.14 -0.21 -3.99
C GLU A 5 -14.74 1.21 -3.56
N LEU A 6 -13.44 1.49 -3.51
CA LEU A 6 -12.94 2.76 -3.06
C LEU A 6 -11.74 3.15 -3.90
N ILE A 7 -11.67 4.40 -4.33
CA ILE A 7 -10.48 4.95 -4.96
C ILE A 7 -10.17 6.31 -4.32
N PHE A 8 -8.91 6.56 -4.02
CA PHE A 8 -8.51 7.82 -3.43
C PHE A 8 -7.09 8.20 -3.86
N PRO A 9 -6.79 9.51 -3.92
CA PRO A 9 -5.45 9.98 -4.21
C PRO A 9 -4.62 10.19 -2.96
N ILE A 10 -3.30 10.06 -3.11
CA ILE A 10 -2.32 10.51 -2.13
C ILE A 10 -1.49 11.57 -2.84
N THR A 11 -1.53 12.80 -2.33
CA THR A 11 -0.87 13.95 -2.95
C THR A 11 -0.17 14.78 -1.89
N ALA A 12 0.72 15.66 -2.35
CA ALA A 12 1.37 16.67 -1.50
C ALA A 12 2.10 16.04 -0.29
N VAL A 13 2.74 14.90 -0.52
CA VAL A 13 3.53 14.25 0.54
C VAL A 13 4.81 15.05 0.76
N PRO A 14 5.05 15.58 1.97
CA PRO A 14 6.27 16.32 2.24
C PRO A 14 7.53 15.48 2.03
N ALA A 15 8.61 16.11 1.61
CA ALA A 15 9.87 15.43 1.40
C ALA A 15 10.28 14.61 2.64
N GLY A 16 10.71 13.39 2.42
CA GLY A 16 11.14 12.48 3.48
C GLY A 16 10.03 11.81 4.27
N LYS A 17 8.77 12.11 3.97
CA LYS A 17 7.63 11.48 4.64
C LYS A 17 7.17 10.23 3.92
N ARG A 18 6.60 9.30 4.67
CA ARG A 18 6.07 8.05 4.16
C ARG A 18 4.54 8.05 4.26
N ARG A 19 3.93 7.15 3.49
CA ARG A 19 2.50 6.85 3.56
C ARG A 19 2.32 5.33 3.58
N GLY A 20 1.10 4.86 3.82
CA GLY A 20 0.85 3.46 4.08
C GLY A 20 1.23 3.13 5.52
N GLY A 21 2.13 2.16 5.71
CA GLY A 21 2.48 1.72 7.05
C GLY A 21 1.35 0.92 7.68
N HIS A 22 0.76 0.02 6.89
CA HIS A 22 -0.38 -0.78 7.33
C HIS A 22 -0.48 -2.07 6.51
N ALA A 23 -1.33 -2.97 6.98
CA ALA A 23 -1.75 -4.15 6.24
C ALA A 23 -3.25 -4.34 6.42
N HIS A 24 -3.90 -4.84 5.38
CA HIS A 24 -5.32 -5.20 5.42
C HIS A 24 -5.45 -6.71 5.35
N ARG A 25 -6.29 -7.29 6.20
CA ARG A 25 -6.46 -8.73 6.23
C ARG A 25 -7.09 -9.28 4.95
N THR A 26 -8.11 -8.59 4.44
CA THR A 26 -8.89 -9.09 3.29
C THR A 26 -8.94 -8.13 2.12
N CYS A 27 -8.55 -6.88 2.29
CA CYS A 27 -8.60 -5.87 1.25
C CYS A 27 -7.37 -5.97 0.35
N MET A 28 -7.60 -6.01 -0.95
CA MET A 28 -6.55 -5.92 -1.97
C MET A 28 -6.54 -4.50 -2.53
N GLU A 29 -5.36 -3.98 -2.83
CA GLU A 29 -5.22 -2.63 -3.38
C GLU A 29 -4.43 -2.64 -4.67
N ALA A 30 -4.87 -1.83 -5.63
CA ALA A 30 -4.07 -1.51 -6.82
C ALA A 30 -3.50 -0.10 -6.62
N VAL A 31 -2.20 0.05 -6.77
CA VAL A 31 -1.49 1.30 -6.51
C VAL A 31 -0.74 1.71 -7.77
N PHE A 32 -0.92 2.95 -8.20
CA PHE A 32 -0.25 3.45 -9.40
C PHE A 32 -0.01 4.95 -9.30
N ALA A 33 0.85 5.48 -10.17
CA ALA A 33 1.11 6.91 -10.24
C ALA A 33 0.35 7.50 -11.42
N ALA A 34 -0.55 8.44 -11.15
CA ALA A 34 -1.21 9.23 -12.19
C ALA A 34 -0.27 10.35 -12.67
N LYS A 35 0.64 10.81 -11.81
CA LYS A 35 1.65 11.81 -12.12
C LYS A 35 2.85 11.60 -11.20
N GLY A 36 4.05 11.84 -11.73
CA GLY A 36 5.27 11.70 -10.94
C GLY A 36 5.62 10.26 -10.63
N SER A 37 6.27 10.05 -9.51
CA SER A 37 6.74 8.72 -9.12
C SER A 37 6.89 8.60 -7.61
N PHE A 38 6.97 7.35 -7.16
CA PHE A 38 7.23 6.99 -5.77
C PHE A 38 7.78 5.56 -5.72
N ASP A 39 8.26 5.17 -4.56
CA ASP A 39 8.64 3.78 -4.30
C ASP A 39 7.63 3.13 -3.38
N ILE A 40 7.41 1.84 -3.56
CA ILE A 40 6.54 1.05 -2.69
C ILE A 40 7.28 -0.19 -2.21
N MET A 41 7.22 -0.45 -0.91
CA MET A 41 7.72 -1.66 -0.30
C MET A 41 6.53 -2.51 0.12
N ILE A 42 6.54 -3.78 -0.29
CA ILE A 42 5.50 -4.75 0.05
C ILE A 42 6.18 -5.91 0.77
N ASP A 43 5.64 -6.29 1.93
CA ASP A 43 6.22 -7.28 2.82
C ASP A 43 5.13 -8.29 3.20
N ASP A 44 5.40 -9.58 2.99
CA ASP A 44 4.46 -10.65 3.34
C ASP A 44 4.75 -11.29 4.72
N GLY A 45 5.66 -10.70 5.47
CA GLY A 45 6.09 -11.21 6.78
C GLY A 45 7.33 -12.10 6.71
N LYS A 46 7.75 -12.51 5.52
CA LYS A 46 8.96 -13.32 5.29
C LYS A 46 9.90 -12.65 4.32
N ARG A 47 9.36 -12.03 3.28
CA ARG A 47 10.12 -11.36 2.23
C ARG A 47 9.53 -9.99 1.99
N SER A 48 10.37 -9.07 1.57
CA SER A 48 9.93 -7.77 1.12
C SER A 48 10.50 -7.46 -0.26
N ILE A 49 9.73 -6.74 -1.06
CA ILE A 49 10.19 -6.19 -2.32
C ILE A 49 9.96 -4.69 -2.31
N THR A 50 10.84 -3.96 -2.98
CA THR A 50 10.68 -2.54 -3.20
C THR A 50 10.67 -2.29 -4.69
N THR A 51 9.67 -1.57 -5.18
CA THR A 51 9.46 -1.32 -6.60
C THR A 51 9.26 0.17 -6.83
N HIS A 52 9.88 0.68 -7.89
CA HIS A 52 9.68 2.07 -8.31
C HIS A 52 8.45 2.15 -9.20
N ILE A 53 7.51 3.04 -8.86
CA ILE A 53 6.27 3.25 -9.59
C ILE A 53 6.30 4.65 -10.20
N SER A 54 6.09 4.75 -11.51
CA SER A 54 6.05 6.02 -12.20
C SER A 54 4.85 6.10 -13.13
N GLU A 55 4.50 7.32 -13.53
CA GLU A 55 3.38 7.55 -14.43
C GLU A 55 3.58 6.91 -15.82
N LYS A 56 4.83 6.58 -16.16
CA LYS A 56 5.16 5.94 -17.45
C LYS A 56 5.22 4.43 -17.36
N GLY A 57 5.14 3.89 -16.15
CA GLY A 57 5.24 2.47 -15.90
C GLY A 57 3.92 1.85 -15.52
N GLN A 58 4.00 0.65 -14.99
CA GLN A 58 2.83 -0.08 -14.50
C GLN A 58 2.64 0.18 -13.01
N GLY A 59 1.40 0.04 -12.57
CA GLY A 59 1.11 -0.01 -11.14
C GLY A 59 1.41 -1.38 -10.56
N ILE A 60 1.01 -1.57 -9.32
CA ILE A 60 1.27 -2.81 -8.59
C ILE A 60 0.05 -3.18 -7.76
N ILE A 61 -0.15 -4.48 -7.57
CA ILE A 61 -1.19 -4.99 -6.67
C ILE A 61 -0.55 -5.28 -5.32
N VAL A 62 -1.13 -4.73 -4.26
CA VAL A 62 -0.81 -5.09 -2.88
C VAL A 62 -1.82 -6.14 -2.46
N PRO A 63 -1.39 -7.40 -2.30
CA PRO A 63 -2.34 -8.45 -1.95
C PRO A 63 -2.86 -8.29 -0.53
N ALA A 64 -4.03 -8.88 -0.27
CA ALA A 64 -4.54 -8.97 1.09
C ALA A 64 -3.53 -9.69 1.98
N GLY A 65 -3.39 -9.23 3.21
CA GLY A 65 -2.46 -9.83 4.16
C GLY A 65 -1.02 -9.34 4.05
N ALA A 66 -0.71 -8.41 3.13
CA ALA A 66 0.62 -7.86 2.98
C ALA A 66 0.72 -6.47 3.62
N TRP A 67 1.87 -6.21 4.22
CA TRP A 67 2.23 -4.89 4.74
C TRP A 67 2.80 -4.06 3.59
N CYS A 68 2.47 -2.77 3.53
CA CYS A 68 3.07 -1.90 2.53
C CYS A 68 3.42 -0.52 3.08
N GLU A 69 4.45 0.08 2.50
CA GLU A 69 4.86 1.45 2.77
C GLU A 69 5.20 2.12 1.46
N LEU A 70 4.80 3.38 1.33
CA LEU A 70 5.06 4.21 0.16
C LEU A 70 5.97 5.36 0.57
N PHE A 71 6.98 5.65 -0.24
CA PHE A 71 7.98 6.64 0.10
C PHE A 71 8.68 7.20 -1.15
N ASN A 72 9.57 8.16 -0.96
CA ASN A 72 10.31 8.80 -2.05
C ASN A 72 9.40 9.39 -3.13
N PHE A 73 8.34 10.09 -2.70
CA PHE A 73 7.41 10.75 -3.63
C PHE A 73 8.10 11.94 -4.30
N THR A 74 7.91 12.09 -5.61
CA THR A 74 8.27 13.33 -6.29
C THR A 74 7.31 14.44 -5.83
N ALA A 75 7.75 15.70 -5.94
CA ALA A 75 6.99 16.83 -5.41
C ALA A 75 5.60 16.97 -6.05
N ASP A 76 5.48 16.57 -7.31
CA ASP A 76 4.23 16.67 -8.07
C ASP A 76 3.46 15.36 -8.11
N CYS A 77 3.86 14.36 -7.34
CA CYS A 77 3.29 13.02 -7.43
C CYS A 77 1.81 13.00 -7.09
N VAL A 78 1.05 12.31 -7.93
CA VAL A 78 -0.32 11.92 -7.65
C VAL A 78 -0.35 10.39 -7.64
N CYS A 79 -0.37 9.82 -6.45
CA CYS A 79 -0.50 8.38 -6.26
C CYS A 79 -1.98 8.04 -6.15
N MET A 80 -2.43 7.03 -6.90
CA MET A 80 -3.81 6.56 -6.83
C MET A 80 -3.85 5.19 -6.20
N VAL A 81 -4.80 5.01 -5.29
CA VAL A 81 -5.04 3.72 -4.63
C VAL A 81 -6.47 3.31 -4.89
N ALA A 82 -6.65 2.13 -5.49
CA ALA A 82 -7.96 1.53 -5.71
C ALA A 82 -8.06 0.31 -4.81
N ALA A 83 -9.02 0.33 -3.88
CA ALA A 83 -9.18 -0.71 -2.86
C ALA A 83 -10.39 -1.58 -3.17
N SER A 84 -10.25 -2.89 -2.94
CA SER A 84 -11.32 -3.85 -3.19
C SER A 84 -12.43 -3.82 -2.14
N GLN A 85 -12.17 -3.18 -1.00
CA GLN A 85 -13.13 -3.07 0.11
C GLN A 85 -13.01 -1.70 0.76
N SER A 86 -14.08 -1.27 1.42
CA SER A 86 -14.03 -0.12 2.30
C SER A 86 -13.16 -0.43 3.53
N TYR A 87 -12.69 0.61 4.21
CA TYR A 87 -11.86 0.45 5.40
C TYR A 87 -12.58 -0.39 6.46
N ASP A 88 -11.88 -1.40 6.96
CA ASP A 88 -12.35 -2.28 8.04
C ASP A 88 -11.34 -2.21 9.18
N PRO A 89 -11.66 -1.51 10.28
CA PRO A 89 -10.71 -1.36 11.39
C PRO A 89 -10.35 -2.69 12.07
N ASP A 90 -11.22 -3.69 12.00
CA ASP A 90 -10.95 -5.00 12.61
C ASP A 90 -10.01 -5.86 11.75
N GLY A 91 -9.91 -5.55 10.46
CA GLY A 91 -9.02 -6.25 9.53
C GLY A 91 -7.80 -5.44 9.15
N TYR A 92 -7.25 -4.65 10.09
CA TYR A 92 -6.24 -3.66 9.78
C TYR A 92 -5.12 -3.68 10.82
N ALA A 93 -3.89 -3.86 10.37
CA ALA A 93 -2.70 -3.76 11.22
C ALA A 93 -2.07 -2.39 11.02
N LYS A 94 -1.84 -1.65 12.10
CA LYS A 94 -1.38 -0.25 12.09
C LYS A 94 0.12 -0.10 12.36
N SER A 95 0.78 -1.15 12.84
CA SER A 95 2.21 -1.14 13.09
C SER A 95 2.81 -2.42 12.56
N TYR A 96 4.09 -2.34 12.20
CA TYR A 96 4.79 -3.52 11.70
C TYR A 96 4.91 -4.61 12.76
N GLU A 97 5.10 -4.22 14.02
CA GLU A 97 5.14 -5.18 15.13
C GLU A 97 3.82 -5.92 15.27
N GLU A 98 2.70 -5.20 15.22
CA GLU A 98 1.37 -5.79 15.25
C GLU A 98 1.17 -6.73 14.05
N TYR A 99 1.59 -6.29 12.86
CA TYR A 99 1.50 -7.09 11.66
C TYR A 99 2.23 -8.42 11.79
N LEU A 100 3.49 -8.39 12.25
CA LEU A 100 4.27 -9.61 12.42
C LEU A 100 3.64 -10.55 13.45
N ARG A 101 3.10 -10.00 14.53
CA ARG A 101 2.39 -10.79 15.54
C ARG A 101 1.16 -11.47 14.94
N LEU A 102 0.36 -10.72 14.19
CA LEU A 102 -0.86 -11.25 13.55
C LEU A 102 -0.53 -12.30 12.50
N ARG A 103 0.56 -12.13 11.77
CA ARG A 103 1.03 -13.15 10.82
C ARG A 103 1.41 -14.43 11.53
N ARG A 104 2.16 -14.35 12.65
CA ARG A 104 2.53 -15.53 13.43
C ARG A 104 1.32 -16.25 14.01
N GLU A 105 0.27 -15.49 14.36
CA GLU A 105 -0.96 -16.06 14.92
C GLU A 105 -1.93 -16.58 13.86
N GLY A 106 -1.57 -16.45 12.59
CA GLY A 106 -2.43 -16.90 11.49
C GLY A 106 -3.64 -16.02 11.24
N LYS A 107 -3.63 -14.77 11.73
CA LYS A 107 -4.75 -13.83 11.58
C LYS A 107 -4.64 -12.94 10.35
N PHE A 108 -3.47 -12.92 9.74
CA PHE A 108 -3.20 -12.18 8.50
C PHE A 108 -2.53 -13.07 7.47
#